data_5f6b1efe1950be287da61ddea5eb4e0e
#
_entry.id   5f6b1efe1950be287da61ddea5eb4e0e
#
_cell.length_a   1.000
_cell.length_b   1.000
_cell.length_c   1.000
_cell.angle_alpha   90.00
_cell.angle_beta   90.00
_cell.angle_gamma   90.00
#
_symmetry.space_group_name_H-M   'P 1'
#
loop_
_entity.id
_entity.type
_entity.pdbx_description
1 polymer ?
#
loop_
_entity_poly.entity_id
_entity_poly.type
_entity_poly.pdbx_seq_one_letter_code
_entity_poly.pdbx_strand_id
1 'polypeptide(L)'
;MKSVVHRIPLTRARINLGQVVRRAHVNREYFILEKDGIPVVGIMHVEDLEDYLELRDPALNDQIAKSNTEYRQGKAREAGKFLTELKASRKKARK
;
A
#
# COMPACT_ATOMS: atom_id res chain seq x y z
N MET A 1 1.12 9.70 -20.47
CA MET A 1 2.21 9.68 -19.50
C MET A 1 2.73 8.26 -19.34
N LYS A 2 4.01 8.08 -19.40
CA LYS A 2 4.61 6.76 -19.28
C LYS A 2 4.66 6.33 -17.83
N SER A 3 4.13 5.15 -17.54
CA SER A 3 4.27 4.54 -16.23
C SER A 3 5.58 3.78 -16.16
N VAL A 4 6.33 3.99 -15.08
CA VAL A 4 7.58 3.29 -14.86
C VAL A 4 7.32 2.10 -13.95
N VAL A 5 7.68 0.91 -14.41
CA VAL A 5 7.48 -0.32 -13.65
C VAL A 5 8.83 -0.91 -13.31
N HIS A 6 9.05 -1.13 -12.02
CA HIS A 6 10.28 -1.72 -11.52
C HIS A 6 10.02 -3.12 -11.00
N ARG A 7 10.90 -4.05 -11.33
CA ARG A 7 10.85 -5.40 -10.77
C ARG A 7 12.03 -5.55 -9.84
N ILE A 8 11.77 -5.78 -8.57
CA ILE A 8 12.81 -5.89 -7.56
C ILE A 8 12.59 -7.10 -6.66
N PRO A 9 13.67 -7.70 -6.15
CA PRO A 9 13.52 -8.79 -5.18
C PRO A 9 12.80 -8.32 -3.92
N LEU A 10 11.97 -9.17 -3.36
CA LEU A 10 11.23 -8.88 -2.12
C LEU A 10 12.17 -8.48 -0.99
N THR A 11 13.30 -9.16 -0.85
CA THR A 11 14.28 -8.85 0.18
C THR A 11 14.80 -7.41 0.05
N ARG A 12 15.05 -6.97 -1.17
CA ARG A 12 15.52 -5.61 -1.43
C ARG A 12 14.45 -4.58 -1.10
N ALA A 13 13.20 -4.89 -1.45
CA ALA A 13 12.08 -4.00 -1.15
C ALA A 13 11.90 -3.85 0.35
N ARG A 14 12.06 -4.93 1.11
CA ARG A 14 11.95 -4.88 2.57
C ARG A 14 12.98 -3.95 3.19
N ILE A 15 14.21 -4.02 2.71
CA ILE A 15 15.29 -3.17 3.21
C ILE A 15 15.05 -1.70 2.88
N ASN A 16 14.50 -1.43 1.69
CA ASN A 16 14.31 -0.07 1.19
C ASN A 16 12.84 0.32 1.13
N LEU A 17 12.00 -0.24 1.99
CA LEU A 17 10.55 -0.08 1.88
C LEU A 17 10.10 1.38 1.92
N GLY A 18 10.70 2.17 2.80
CA GLY A 18 10.36 3.59 2.88
C GLY A 18 10.58 4.32 1.56
N GLN A 19 11.70 4.02 0.89
CA GLN A 19 12.00 4.62 -0.40
C GLN A 19 11.06 4.13 -1.49
N VAL A 20 10.74 2.84 -1.49
CA VAL A 20 9.82 2.24 -2.47
C VAL A 20 8.44 2.90 -2.34
N VAL A 21 7.93 3.01 -1.12
CA VAL A 21 6.63 3.64 -0.86
C VAL A 21 6.65 5.10 -1.29
N ARG A 22 7.72 5.81 -0.97
CA ARG A 22 7.85 7.21 -1.34
C ARG A 22 7.80 7.41 -2.86
N ARG A 23 8.53 6.58 -3.59
CA ARG A 23 8.56 6.67 -5.06
C ARG A 23 7.21 6.31 -5.67
N ALA A 24 6.53 5.32 -5.13
CA ALA A 24 5.20 4.96 -5.58
C ALA A 24 4.21 6.11 -5.33
N HIS A 25 4.32 6.77 -4.19
CA HIS A 25 3.42 7.85 -3.81
C HIS A 25 3.71 9.15 -4.58
N VAL A 26 4.97 9.57 -4.61
CA VAL A 26 5.34 10.87 -5.18
C VAL A 26 5.46 10.83 -6.70
N ASN A 27 6.14 9.80 -7.21
CA ASN A 27 6.46 9.69 -8.63
C ASN A 27 5.50 8.79 -9.41
N ARG A 28 4.54 8.18 -8.73
CA ARG A 28 3.60 7.22 -9.34
C ARG A 28 4.31 6.08 -10.06
N GLU A 29 5.42 5.63 -9.50
CA GLU A 29 6.13 4.47 -10.00
C GLU A 29 5.44 3.20 -9.49
N TYR A 30 5.49 2.16 -10.30
CA TYR A 30 4.93 0.86 -9.94
C TYR A 30 6.08 -0.08 -9.60
N PHE A 31 5.88 -0.92 -8.59
CA PHE A 31 6.88 -1.90 -8.19
C PHE A 31 6.27 -3.28 -8.17
N ILE A 32 6.93 -4.22 -8.83
CA ILE A 32 6.57 -5.63 -8.77
C ILE A 32 7.63 -6.30 -7.92
N LEU A 33 7.23 -6.88 -6.80
CA LEU A 33 8.13 -7.55 -5.88
C LEU A 33 8.18 -9.03 -6.21
N GLU A 34 9.39 -9.55 -6.31
CA GLU A 34 9.61 -10.93 -6.72
C GLU A 34 10.27 -11.74 -5.60
N LYS A 35 9.85 -12.98 -5.50
CA LYS A 35 10.49 -13.97 -4.64
C LYS A 35 10.98 -15.11 -5.51
N ASP A 36 12.29 -15.37 -5.49
CA ASP A 36 12.90 -16.41 -6.33
C ASP A 36 12.56 -16.24 -7.82
N GLY A 37 12.54 -14.98 -8.28
CA GLY A 37 12.25 -14.68 -9.67
C GLY A 37 10.77 -14.68 -10.03
N ILE A 38 9.89 -14.96 -9.06
CA ILE A 38 8.45 -15.06 -9.29
C ILE A 38 7.75 -13.82 -8.73
N PRO A 39 6.98 -13.08 -9.54
CA PRO A 39 6.21 -11.95 -9.03
C PRO A 39 5.18 -12.41 -8.00
N VAL A 40 5.18 -11.76 -6.84
CA VAL A 40 4.27 -12.15 -5.75
C VAL A 40 3.36 -11.03 -5.28
N VAL A 41 3.79 -9.76 -5.33
CA VAL A 41 2.95 -8.63 -4.97
C VAL A 41 3.34 -7.41 -5.80
N GLY A 42 2.46 -6.43 -5.80
CA GLY A 42 2.72 -5.16 -6.47
C GLY A 42 2.49 -3.99 -5.52
N ILE A 43 3.19 -2.90 -5.77
CA ILE A 43 3.02 -1.65 -5.04
C ILE A 43 2.73 -0.55 -6.04
N MET A 44 1.68 0.23 -5.78
CA MET A 44 1.29 1.33 -6.64
C MET A 44 0.70 2.46 -5.81
N HIS A 45 0.57 3.63 -6.43
CA HIS A 45 -0.09 4.76 -5.79
C HIS A 45 -1.52 4.38 -5.44
N VAL A 46 -2.00 4.84 -4.28
CA VAL A 46 -3.32 4.45 -3.78
C VAL A 46 -4.46 4.84 -4.72
N GLU A 47 -4.35 5.96 -5.42
CA GLU A 47 -5.39 6.35 -6.36
C GLU A 47 -5.47 5.38 -7.53
N ASP A 48 -4.33 4.89 -8.02
CA ASP A 48 -4.32 3.91 -9.09
C ASP A 48 -4.94 2.59 -8.64
N LEU A 49 -4.68 2.20 -7.40
CA LEU A 49 -5.27 0.99 -6.83
C LEU A 49 -6.78 1.16 -6.67
N GLU A 50 -7.23 2.30 -6.18
CA GLU A 50 -8.65 2.59 -6.02
C GLU A 50 -9.37 2.57 -7.37
N ASP A 51 -8.78 3.18 -8.40
CA ASP A 51 -9.33 3.17 -9.75
C ASP A 51 -9.47 1.75 -10.28
N TYR A 52 -8.44 0.94 -10.08
CA TYR A 52 -8.43 -0.44 -10.52
C TYR A 52 -9.54 -1.26 -9.82
N LEU A 53 -9.68 -1.09 -8.52
CA LEU A 53 -10.69 -1.80 -7.75
C LEU A 53 -12.11 -1.36 -8.14
N GLU A 54 -12.29 -0.06 -8.42
CA GLU A 54 -13.57 0.46 -8.88
C GLU A 54 -14.00 -0.16 -10.19
N LEU A 55 -13.06 -0.32 -11.12
CA LEU A 55 -13.35 -0.94 -12.41
C LEU A 55 -13.68 -2.42 -12.29
N ARG A 56 -13.04 -3.10 -11.35
CA ARG A 56 -13.25 -4.54 -11.16
C ARG A 56 -14.52 -4.87 -10.39
N ASP A 57 -14.83 -4.08 -9.36
CA ASP A 57 -15.91 -4.39 -8.44
C ASP A 57 -16.45 -3.11 -7.83
N PRO A 58 -17.59 -2.61 -8.34
CA PRO A 58 -18.20 -1.40 -7.80
C PRO A 58 -18.55 -1.48 -6.31
N ALA A 59 -18.83 -2.69 -5.80
CA ALA A 59 -19.10 -2.86 -4.37
C ALA A 59 -17.87 -2.56 -3.52
N LEU A 60 -16.67 -2.92 -4.01
CA LEU A 60 -15.43 -2.58 -3.34
C LEU A 60 -15.21 -1.06 -3.31
N ASN A 61 -15.59 -0.38 -4.39
CA ASN A 61 -15.49 1.06 -4.45
C ASN A 61 -16.31 1.72 -3.34
N ASP A 62 -17.54 1.24 -3.12
CA ASP A 62 -18.39 1.75 -2.05
C ASP A 62 -17.73 1.55 -0.68
N GLN A 63 -17.12 0.39 -0.45
CA GLN A 63 -16.41 0.11 0.79
C GLN A 63 -15.22 1.03 0.99
N ILE A 64 -14.47 1.29 -0.06
CA ILE A 64 -13.32 2.18 -0.01
C ILE A 64 -13.78 3.61 0.29
N ALA A 65 -14.82 4.08 -0.37
CA ALA A 65 -15.36 5.42 -0.16
C ALA A 65 -15.85 5.59 1.28
N LYS A 66 -16.55 4.60 1.79
CA LYS A 66 -17.04 4.60 3.17
C LYS A 66 -15.89 4.62 4.16
N SER A 67 -14.89 3.79 3.94
CA SER A 67 -13.71 3.71 4.79
C SER A 67 -12.95 5.04 4.82
N ASN A 68 -12.79 5.67 3.68
CA ASN A 68 -12.12 6.97 3.59
C ASN A 68 -12.90 8.06 4.34
N THR A 69 -14.23 8.04 4.24
CA THR A 69 -15.08 8.98 4.97
C THR A 69 -14.94 8.77 6.47
N GLU A 70 -15.00 7.52 6.92
CA GLU A 70 -14.84 7.18 8.33
C GLU A 70 -13.47 7.62 8.84
N TYR A 71 -12.43 7.42 8.05
CA TYR A 71 -11.08 7.84 8.41
C TYR A 71 -11.02 9.36 8.59
N ARG A 72 -11.61 10.11 7.67
CA ARG A 72 -11.62 11.56 7.75
C ARG A 72 -12.37 12.07 8.97
N GLN A 73 -13.45 11.40 9.36
CA GLN A 73 -14.24 11.75 10.53
C GLN A 73 -13.54 11.35 11.83
N GLY A 74 -12.93 10.18 11.86
CA GLY A 74 -12.22 9.67 13.01
C GLY A 74 -10.86 10.32 13.21
N LYS A 75 -10.24 10.71 12.12
CA LYS A 75 -9.03 11.52 12.09
C LYS A 75 -7.88 11.03 12.94
N ALA A 76 -7.25 11.96 13.65
CA ALA A 76 -6.03 11.69 14.40
C ALA A 76 -6.21 10.61 15.47
N ARG A 77 -7.40 10.53 16.06
CA ARG A 77 -7.69 9.54 17.10
C ARG A 77 -7.58 8.13 16.54
N GLU A 78 -8.26 7.84 15.43
CA GLU A 78 -8.22 6.52 14.83
C GLU A 78 -6.88 6.21 14.18
N ALA A 79 -6.26 7.20 13.55
CA ALA A 79 -4.94 7.04 13.00
C ALA A 79 -3.93 6.68 14.09
N GLY A 80 -4.00 7.34 15.24
CA GLY A 80 -3.13 7.05 16.37
C GLY A 80 -3.33 5.65 16.90
N LYS A 81 -4.59 5.22 17.03
CA LYS A 81 -4.92 3.88 17.49
C LYS A 81 -4.40 2.83 16.50
N PHE A 82 -4.60 3.05 15.22
CA PHE A 82 -4.13 2.15 14.17
C PHE A 82 -2.61 1.99 14.21
N LEU A 83 -1.89 3.10 14.34
CA LEU A 83 -0.44 3.06 14.43
C LEU A 83 0.03 2.31 15.67
N THR A 84 -0.65 2.47 16.79
CA THR A 84 -0.34 1.75 18.02
C THR A 84 -0.52 0.25 17.82
N GLU A 85 -1.61 -0.15 17.19
CA GLU A 85 -1.88 -1.55 16.89
C GLU A 85 -0.83 -2.16 15.96
N LEU A 86 -0.40 -1.40 14.94
CA LEU A 86 0.65 -1.86 14.04
C LEU A 86 1.97 -2.05 14.78
N LYS A 87 2.34 -1.15 15.67
CA LYS A 87 3.55 -1.28 16.45
C LYS A 87 3.51 -2.50 17.34
N ALA A 88 2.38 -2.75 17.98
CA ALA A 88 2.20 -3.93 18.83
C ALA A 88 2.33 -5.22 18.00
N SER A 89 1.73 -5.27 16.82
CA SER A 89 1.85 -6.41 15.91
C SER A 89 3.29 -6.65 15.48
N ARG A 90 4.04 -5.60 15.19
CA ARG A 90 5.44 -5.71 14.84
C ARG A 90 6.28 -6.32 15.95
N LYS A 91 6.06 -5.89 17.18
CA LYS A 91 6.78 -6.44 18.33
C LYS A 91 6.52 -7.93 18.47
N LYS A 92 5.28 -8.35 18.30
CA LYS A 92 4.92 -9.76 18.36
C LYS A 92 5.56 -10.56 17.23
N ALA A 93 5.61 -10.01 16.03
CA ALA A 93 6.16 -10.69 14.87
C ALA A 93 7.67 -10.90 14.96
N ARG A 94 8.35 -10.14 15.80
CA ARG A 94 9.80 -10.23 15.97
C ARG A 94 10.26 -11.33 16.90
N LYS A 95 9.38 -11.96 17.59
CA LYS A 95 9.75 -13.05 18.51
C LYS A 95 10.10 -14.35 17.81
#